data_35cd7e364b3f991b4a443c9a5d140a15
#
_entry.id   35cd7e364b3f991b4a443c9a5d140a15
#
_cell.length_a   1.000
_cell.length_b   1.000
_cell.length_c   1.000
_cell.angle_alpha   90.00
_cell.angle_beta   90.00
_cell.angle_gamma   90.00
#
_symmetry.space_group_name_H-M   'P 1'
#
loop_
_entity.id
_entity.type
_entity.pdbx_description
1 polymer ?
#
loop_
_entity_poly.entity_id
_entity_poly.type
_entity_poly.pdbx_seq_one_letter_code
_entity_poly.pdbx_strand_id
1 'polypeptide(L)'
;MHISICVKEILEFFDIQPGQKGLDATLGYGGHTRKMLEKLQGKGHIYALDVDPIESVKTEKRLHDAGFGEDILTIKHINFANIDQVAEEVGPFDFILADLGVSSMQIDNPERGFSYKFEGPLDLRLNPEKGISAAERLEDITKAEFEGMLIENADEPYAKQIAKETVATMKRGKKIKTTTDLKDVIERALNFLPEKERKEAVKKSCQRTFQALRIDVNLSLIHISEPTRHSLIS
;
A
#
# COMPACT_ATOMS: atom_id res chain seq x y z
N MET A 1 -18.99 5.95 -4.11
CA MET A 1 -19.07 4.88 -3.08
C MET A 1 -17.98 3.88 -3.44
N HIS A 2 -17.06 3.61 -2.53
CA HIS A 2 -16.01 2.62 -2.74
C HIS A 2 -16.61 1.22 -2.60
N ILE A 3 -16.41 0.35 -3.58
CA ILE A 3 -16.84 -1.04 -3.55
C ILE A 3 -15.59 -1.89 -3.44
N SER A 4 -15.48 -2.64 -2.35
CA SER A 4 -14.39 -3.60 -2.16
C SER A 4 -14.45 -4.71 -3.21
N ILE A 5 -13.29 -5.15 -3.68
CA ILE A 5 -13.20 -6.21 -4.71
C ILE A 5 -13.46 -7.59 -4.11
N CYS A 6 -13.92 -8.53 -4.92
CA CYS A 6 -14.07 -9.96 -4.58
C CYS A 6 -14.82 -10.24 -3.26
N VAL A 7 -15.71 -9.34 -2.81
CA VAL A 7 -16.41 -9.48 -1.53
C VAL A 7 -17.20 -10.78 -1.46
N LYS A 8 -17.89 -11.12 -2.54
CA LYS A 8 -18.70 -12.34 -2.61
C LYS A 8 -17.84 -13.57 -2.48
N GLU A 9 -16.78 -13.66 -3.26
CA GLU A 9 -15.84 -14.78 -3.30
C GLU A 9 -15.15 -14.98 -1.94
N ILE A 10 -14.74 -13.89 -1.28
CA ILE A 10 -14.12 -13.91 0.04
C ILE A 10 -15.10 -14.46 1.08
N LEU A 11 -16.35 -13.98 1.08
CA LEU A 11 -17.36 -14.44 2.02
C LEU A 11 -17.78 -15.91 1.79
N GLU A 12 -17.82 -16.35 0.53
CA GLU A 12 -18.07 -17.74 0.17
C GLU A 12 -16.90 -18.65 0.60
N PHE A 13 -15.65 -18.18 0.42
CA PHE A 13 -14.45 -18.92 0.81
C PHE A 13 -14.32 -19.09 2.34
N PHE A 14 -14.59 -18.02 3.10
CA PHE A 14 -14.48 -18.07 4.56
C PHE A 14 -15.63 -18.80 5.23
N ASP A 15 -16.81 -18.87 4.61
CA ASP A 15 -18.03 -19.47 5.18
C ASP A 15 -18.29 -19.04 6.64
N ILE A 16 -18.25 -17.71 6.87
CA ILE A 16 -18.26 -17.12 8.20
C ILE A 16 -19.54 -17.49 8.96
N GLN A 17 -19.36 -18.05 10.15
CA GLN A 17 -20.44 -18.44 11.05
C GLN A 17 -20.52 -17.50 12.27
N PRO A 18 -21.74 -17.25 12.80
CA PRO A 18 -21.91 -16.53 14.06
C PRO A 18 -21.10 -17.15 15.21
N GLY A 19 -20.40 -16.32 15.96
CA GLY A 19 -19.55 -16.74 17.09
C GLY A 19 -18.07 -16.85 16.74
N GLN A 20 -17.70 -16.78 15.47
CA GLN A 20 -16.31 -16.84 15.03
C GLN A 20 -15.55 -15.54 15.32
N LYS A 21 -14.23 -15.66 15.35
CA LYS A 21 -13.27 -14.57 15.49
C LYS A 21 -12.47 -14.40 14.21
N GLY A 22 -12.53 -13.22 13.61
CA GLY A 22 -11.82 -12.90 12.38
C GLY A 22 -10.78 -11.81 12.56
N LEU A 23 -9.82 -11.76 11.64
CA LEU A 23 -8.87 -10.68 11.51
C LEU A 23 -8.92 -10.09 10.09
N ASP A 24 -9.08 -8.78 10.00
CA ASP A 24 -8.82 -7.99 8.79
C ASP A 24 -7.49 -7.26 8.96
N ALA A 25 -6.44 -7.74 8.31
CA ALA A 25 -5.11 -7.18 8.41
C ALA A 25 -4.94 -5.85 7.64
N THR A 26 -5.98 -5.43 6.89
CA THR A 26 -5.96 -4.30 5.96
C THR A 26 -7.31 -3.58 5.94
N LEU A 27 -7.71 -3.01 7.08
CA LEU A 27 -9.02 -2.37 7.28
C LEU A 27 -9.42 -1.42 6.14
N GLY A 28 -8.53 -0.49 5.76
CA GLY A 28 -8.77 0.50 4.72
C GLY A 28 -10.09 1.25 4.90
N TYR A 29 -10.95 1.20 3.88
CA TYR A 29 -12.29 1.80 3.95
C TYR A 29 -13.29 1.01 4.80
N GLY A 30 -12.94 -0.22 5.21
CA GLY A 30 -13.77 -1.08 6.04
C GLY A 30 -14.85 -1.84 5.26
N GLY A 31 -14.76 -1.92 3.95
CA GLY A 31 -15.78 -2.59 3.13
C GLY A 31 -15.85 -4.09 3.37
N HIS A 32 -14.71 -4.76 3.42
CA HIS A 32 -14.61 -6.19 3.76
C HIS A 32 -15.00 -6.43 5.22
N THR A 33 -14.40 -5.67 6.16
CA THR A 33 -14.72 -5.73 7.59
C THR A 33 -16.22 -5.63 7.84
N ARG A 34 -16.89 -4.64 7.23
CA ARG A 34 -18.34 -4.49 7.34
C ARG A 34 -19.10 -5.76 6.91
N LYS A 35 -18.72 -6.32 5.76
CA LYS A 35 -19.38 -7.50 5.22
C LYS A 35 -19.15 -8.75 6.05
N MET A 36 -17.97 -8.90 6.64
CA MET A 36 -17.68 -9.97 7.59
C MET A 36 -18.48 -9.80 8.89
N LEU A 37 -18.60 -8.58 9.43
CA LEU A 37 -19.42 -8.26 10.60
C LEU A 37 -20.91 -8.56 10.36
N GLU A 38 -21.44 -8.23 9.16
CA GLU A 38 -22.82 -8.58 8.78
C GLU A 38 -23.06 -10.10 8.83
N LYS A 39 -22.05 -10.92 8.48
CA LYS A 39 -22.14 -12.39 8.55
C LYS A 39 -22.09 -12.93 9.98
N LEU A 40 -21.40 -12.29 10.89
CA LEU A 40 -21.35 -12.67 12.30
C LEU A 40 -22.67 -12.42 13.04
N GLN A 41 -23.58 -11.62 12.50
CA GLN A 41 -24.92 -11.37 13.07
C GLN A 41 -24.90 -10.93 14.56
N GLY A 42 -23.93 -10.11 14.93
CA GLY A 42 -23.75 -9.64 16.30
C GLY A 42 -23.20 -10.69 17.27
N LYS A 43 -22.70 -11.81 16.76
CA LYS A 43 -22.05 -12.87 17.56
C LYS A 43 -20.66 -13.12 17.02
N GLY A 44 -19.66 -13.06 17.89
CA GLY A 44 -18.25 -13.17 17.47
C GLY A 44 -17.54 -11.83 17.47
N HIS A 45 -16.35 -11.74 16.86
CA HIS A 45 -15.55 -10.51 16.91
C HIS A 45 -14.64 -10.39 15.68
N ILE A 46 -14.51 -9.17 15.15
CA ILE A 46 -13.50 -8.83 14.15
C ILE A 46 -12.44 -7.92 14.77
N TYR A 47 -11.18 -8.31 14.63
CA TYR A 47 -10.03 -7.44 14.83
C TYR A 47 -9.62 -6.89 13.49
N ALA A 48 -9.45 -5.56 13.38
CA ALA A 48 -9.09 -4.92 12.12
C ALA A 48 -7.85 -4.05 12.31
N LEU A 49 -6.88 -4.18 11.40
CA LEU A 49 -5.61 -3.48 11.47
C LEU A 49 -5.50 -2.45 10.35
N ASP A 50 -4.97 -1.28 10.66
CA ASP A 50 -4.55 -0.31 9.67
C ASP A 50 -3.35 0.49 10.17
N VAL A 51 -2.41 0.74 9.27
CA VAL A 51 -1.22 1.56 9.55
C VAL A 51 -1.50 3.06 9.32
N ASP A 52 -2.55 3.37 8.55
CA ASP A 52 -2.93 4.74 8.22
C ASP A 52 -3.80 5.37 9.33
N PRO A 53 -3.25 6.28 10.16
CA PRO A 53 -4.00 6.85 11.28
C PRO A 53 -5.13 7.78 10.81
N ILE A 54 -5.05 8.31 9.58
CA ILE A 54 -6.04 9.23 9.05
C ILE A 54 -7.27 8.47 8.55
N GLU A 55 -7.06 7.41 7.77
CA GLU A 55 -8.15 6.65 7.18
C GLU A 55 -8.81 5.70 8.20
N SER A 56 -8.04 5.10 9.11
CA SER A 56 -8.58 4.21 10.14
C SER A 56 -9.60 4.90 11.05
N VAL A 57 -9.33 6.12 11.53
CA VAL A 57 -10.28 6.89 12.37
C VAL A 57 -11.58 7.17 11.62
N LYS A 58 -11.50 7.53 10.33
CA LYS A 58 -12.71 7.76 9.51
C LYS A 58 -13.50 6.46 9.30
N THR A 59 -12.78 5.34 9.14
CA THR A 59 -13.40 4.04 8.95
C THR A 59 -14.07 3.55 10.22
N GLU A 60 -13.41 3.69 11.36
CA GLU A 60 -13.97 3.37 12.67
C GLU A 60 -15.31 4.09 12.89
N LYS A 61 -15.31 5.42 12.68
CA LYS A 61 -16.54 6.19 12.75
C LYS A 61 -17.63 5.66 11.82
N ARG A 62 -17.30 5.34 10.56
CA ARG A 62 -18.28 4.79 9.59
C ARG A 62 -18.88 3.46 10.04
N LEU A 63 -18.06 2.59 10.62
CA LEU A 63 -18.50 1.29 11.09
C LEU A 63 -19.35 1.42 12.36
N HIS A 64 -18.98 2.29 13.28
CA HIS A 64 -19.80 2.60 14.47
C HIS A 64 -21.15 3.23 14.08
N ASP A 65 -21.16 4.19 13.15
CA ASP A 65 -22.39 4.80 12.62
C ASP A 65 -23.29 3.77 11.90
N ALA A 66 -22.70 2.67 11.41
CA ALA A 66 -23.43 1.54 10.83
C ALA A 66 -23.91 0.49 11.86
N GLY A 67 -23.66 0.72 13.16
CA GLY A 67 -24.13 -0.12 14.25
C GLY A 67 -23.16 -1.20 14.73
N PHE A 68 -21.89 -1.15 14.30
CA PHE A 68 -20.84 -2.10 14.72
C PHE A 68 -20.01 -1.47 15.84
N GLY A 69 -20.33 -1.78 17.09
CA GLY A 69 -19.65 -1.26 18.27
C GLY A 69 -18.44 -2.08 18.71
N GLU A 70 -17.81 -1.64 19.80
CA GLU A 70 -16.61 -2.26 20.38
C GLU A 70 -16.86 -3.70 20.90
N ASP A 71 -18.10 -4.08 21.08
CA ASP A 71 -18.53 -5.44 21.46
C ASP A 71 -18.23 -6.49 20.37
N ILE A 72 -18.18 -6.10 19.09
CA ILE A 72 -17.98 -7.00 17.96
C ILE A 72 -16.83 -6.56 17.01
N LEU A 73 -16.26 -5.36 17.23
CA LEU A 73 -15.19 -4.81 16.40
C LEU A 73 -14.13 -4.12 17.26
N THR A 74 -12.87 -4.50 17.06
CA THR A 74 -11.70 -3.78 17.60
C THR A 74 -10.80 -3.35 16.47
N ILE A 75 -10.51 -2.05 16.37
CA ILE A 75 -9.58 -1.51 15.40
C ILE A 75 -8.26 -1.19 16.11
N LYS A 76 -7.14 -1.68 15.54
CA LYS A 76 -5.79 -1.42 16.04
C LYS A 76 -4.97 -0.67 14.99
N HIS A 77 -4.36 0.45 15.39
CA HIS A 77 -3.52 1.27 14.52
C HIS A 77 -2.08 0.74 14.46
N ILE A 78 -1.93 -0.44 13.90
CA ILE A 78 -0.64 -1.13 13.77
C ILE A 78 -0.44 -1.68 12.36
N ASN A 79 0.84 -1.89 12.01
CA ASN A 79 1.18 -2.56 10.77
C ASN A 79 0.83 -4.06 10.89
N PHE A 80 0.24 -4.63 9.85
CA PHE A 80 -0.05 -6.07 9.78
C PHE A 80 1.21 -6.96 9.89
N ALA A 81 2.42 -6.41 9.70
CA ALA A 81 3.66 -7.10 10.02
C ALA A 81 3.76 -7.54 11.49
N ASN A 82 2.99 -6.92 12.38
CA ASN A 82 2.91 -7.24 13.81
C ASN A 82 1.65 -8.05 14.16
N ILE A 83 1.14 -8.83 13.23
CA ILE A 83 -0.06 -9.67 13.41
C ILE A 83 0.14 -10.72 14.53
N ASP A 84 1.38 -11.16 14.74
CA ASP A 84 1.80 -12.06 15.81
C ASP A 84 1.45 -11.48 17.19
N GLN A 85 1.73 -10.20 17.43
CA GLN A 85 1.39 -9.53 18.69
C GLN A 85 -0.12 -9.53 18.94
N VAL A 86 -0.92 -9.35 17.89
CA VAL A 86 -2.38 -9.40 18.02
C VAL A 86 -2.85 -10.82 18.31
N ALA A 87 -2.27 -11.82 17.64
CA ALA A 87 -2.61 -13.22 17.87
C ALA A 87 -2.23 -13.69 19.29
N GLU A 88 -1.12 -13.21 19.83
CA GLU A 88 -0.71 -13.47 21.22
C GLU A 88 -1.69 -12.86 22.24
N GLU A 89 -2.18 -11.64 21.97
CA GLU A 89 -3.09 -10.91 22.87
C GLU A 89 -4.50 -11.50 22.88
N VAL A 90 -5.05 -11.84 21.70
CA VAL A 90 -6.48 -12.16 21.57
C VAL A 90 -6.76 -13.60 21.15
N GLY A 91 -5.73 -14.39 20.92
CA GLY A 91 -5.83 -15.82 20.59
C GLY A 91 -6.10 -16.08 19.10
N PRO A 92 -6.29 -17.36 18.74
CA PRO A 92 -6.38 -17.75 17.35
C PRO A 92 -7.60 -17.14 16.65
N PHE A 93 -7.47 -16.97 15.33
CA PHE A 93 -8.53 -16.51 14.45
C PHE A 93 -9.08 -17.65 13.62
N ASP A 94 -10.39 -17.67 13.39
CA ASP A 94 -11.06 -18.62 12.51
C ASP A 94 -10.81 -18.30 11.03
N PHE A 95 -10.64 -17.01 10.72
CA PHE A 95 -10.29 -16.53 9.39
C PHE A 95 -9.46 -15.24 9.44
N ILE A 96 -8.60 -15.06 8.43
CA ILE A 96 -7.73 -13.90 8.29
C ILE A 96 -7.84 -13.39 6.86
N LEU A 97 -8.10 -12.10 6.70
CA LEU A 97 -8.07 -11.39 5.42
C LEU A 97 -6.88 -10.43 5.37
N ALA A 98 -6.17 -10.41 4.25
CA ALA A 98 -5.20 -9.38 3.92
C ALA A 98 -5.38 -8.96 2.45
N ASP A 99 -6.00 -7.79 2.24
CA ASP A 99 -6.15 -7.15 0.92
C ASP A 99 -5.03 -6.13 0.74
N LEU A 100 -3.89 -6.63 0.22
CA LEU A 100 -2.65 -5.85 0.18
C LEU A 100 -2.67 -4.80 -0.93
N GLY A 101 -2.53 -3.54 -0.56
CA GLY A 101 -2.51 -2.45 -1.53
C GLY A 101 -2.77 -1.08 -0.90
N VAL A 102 -3.16 -0.14 -1.74
CA VAL A 102 -3.66 1.18 -1.33
C VAL A 102 -5.10 1.31 -1.76
N SER A 103 -5.91 1.96 -0.94
CA SER A 103 -7.29 2.25 -1.27
C SER A 103 -7.40 3.30 -2.38
N SER A 104 -8.49 3.27 -3.16
CA SER A 104 -8.76 4.31 -4.14
C SER A 104 -8.82 5.71 -3.52
N MET A 105 -9.28 5.83 -2.27
CA MET A 105 -9.32 7.11 -1.55
C MET A 105 -7.93 7.67 -1.26
N GLN A 106 -6.96 6.82 -0.95
CA GLN A 106 -5.56 7.23 -0.80
C GLN A 106 -4.98 7.68 -2.16
N ILE A 107 -5.29 6.94 -3.24
CA ILE A 107 -4.85 7.28 -4.60
C ILE A 107 -5.47 8.60 -5.09
N ASP A 108 -6.75 8.84 -4.78
CA ASP A 108 -7.50 10.01 -5.24
C ASP A 108 -7.21 11.28 -4.41
N ASN A 109 -6.49 11.15 -3.29
CA ASN A 109 -6.06 12.28 -2.48
C ASN A 109 -4.67 12.80 -2.93
N PRO A 110 -4.57 13.95 -3.61
CA PRO A 110 -3.29 14.48 -4.09
C PRO A 110 -2.26 14.73 -2.97
N GLU A 111 -2.71 15.11 -1.78
CA GLU A 111 -1.86 15.40 -0.60
C GLU A 111 -1.06 14.16 -0.12
N ARG A 112 -1.50 12.95 -0.51
CA ARG A 112 -0.83 11.70 -0.15
C ARG A 112 0.23 11.28 -1.16
N GLY A 113 0.24 11.87 -2.36
CA GLY A 113 1.22 11.62 -3.40
C GLY A 113 1.15 10.25 -4.08
N PHE A 114 0.11 9.45 -3.88
CA PHE A 114 0.00 8.10 -4.45
C PHE A 114 -0.26 8.08 -5.96
N SER A 115 -0.66 9.21 -6.54
CA SER A 115 -1.02 9.28 -7.96
C SER A 115 -0.14 10.28 -8.72
N TYR A 116 0.43 9.85 -9.84
CA TYR A 116 1.14 10.72 -10.78
C TYR A 116 0.21 11.57 -11.66
N LYS A 117 -1.11 11.41 -11.53
CA LYS A 117 -2.09 12.13 -12.35
C LYS A 117 -2.32 13.56 -11.88
N PHE A 118 -2.12 13.80 -10.61
CA PHE A 118 -2.29 15.11 -9.98
C PHE A 118 -0.98 15.53 -9.32
N GLU A 119 -0.72 16.82 -9.29
CA GLU A 119 0.41 17.34 -8.54
C GLU A 119 0.14 17.24 -7.05
N GLY A 120 1.13 16.74 -6.33
CA GLY A 120 1.12 16.63 -4.89
C GLY A 120 2.52 16.30 -4.37
N PRO A 121 2.74 16.32 -3.05
CA PRO A 121 4.03 15.94 -2.47
C PRO A 121 4.34 14.49 -2.82
N LEU A 122 5.58 14.19 -3.16
CA LEU A 122 6.03 12.81 -3.41
C LEU A 122 6.29 12.11 -2.07
N ASP A 123 5.22 11.79 -1.33
CA ASP A 123 5.30 11.18 -0.01
C ASP A 123 5.23 9.64 -0.07
N LEU A 124 4.15 9.07 -0.54
CA LEU A 124 3.86 7.63 -0.69
C LEU A 124 3.81 6.83 0.62
N ARG A 125 3.96 7.44 1.80
CA ARG A 125 3.83 6.74 3.08
C ARG A 125 2.36 6.44 3.41
N LEU A 126 2.07 5.25 3.87
CA LEU A 126 0.75 4.89 4.43
C LEU A 126 0.54 5.59 5.77
N ASN A 127 1.58 5.68 6.60
CA ASN A 127 1.58 6.50 7.80
C ASN A 127 2.51 7.72 7.61
N PRO A 128 1.97 8.93 7.39
CA PRO A 128 2.80 10.12 7.15
C PRO A 128 3.58 10.59 8.38
N GLU A 129 3.28 10.06 9.57
CA GLU A 129 3.99 10.40 10.82
C GLU A 129 5.25 9.57 11.05
N LYS A 130 5.48 8.50 10.25
CA LYS A 130 6.58 7.56 10.43
C LYS A 130 7.39 7.37 9.16
N GLY A 131 8.68 7.15 9.33
CA GLY A 131 9.60 6.88 8.22
C GLY A 131 9.91 8.13 7.38
N ILE A 132 10.57 7.92 6.25
CA ILE A 132 10.95 8.96 5.30
C ILE A 132 10.03 8.93 4.08
N SER A 133 9.73 10.09 3.50
CA SER A 133 8.95 10.20 2.27
C SER A 133 9.72 9.65 1.07
N ALA A 134 9.01 9.34 -0.02
CA ALA A 134 9.67 8.93 -1.26
C ALA A 134 10.58 10.03 -1.84
N ALA A 135 10.24 11.30 -1.65
CA ALA A 135 11.09 12.41 -2.04
C ALA A 135 12.42 12.40 -1.28
N GLU A 136 12.38 12.22 0.05
CA GLU A 136 13.58 12.11 0.90
C GLU A 136 14.38 10.84 0.57
N ARG A 137 13.71 9.71 0.35
CA ARG A 137 14.37 8.45 -0.07
C ARG A 137 15.14 8.62 -1.38
N LEU A 138 14.61 9.38 -2.32
CA LEU A 138 15.29 9.65 -3.59
C LEU A 138 16.51 10.56 -3.42
N GLU A 139 16.57 11.45 -2.41
CA GLU A 139 17.71 12.36 -2.23
C GLU A 139 19.03 11.61 -2.00
N ASP A 140 19.00 10.48 -1.30
CA ASP A 140 20.19 9.69 -0.92
C ASP A 140 20.38 8.40 -1.71
N ILE A 141 19.46 8.05 -2.63
CA ILE A 141 19.49 6.78 -3.33
C ILE A 141 20.58 6.75 -4.40
N THR A 142 21.36 5.68 -4.43
CA THR A 142 22.29 5.44 -5.53
C THR A 142 21.56 4.91 -6.78
N LYS A 143 22.22 5.07 -7.95
CA LYS A 143 21.66 4.54 -9.19
C LYS A 143 21.41 3.02 -9.12
N ALA A 144 22.34 2.27 -8.52
CA ALA A 144 22.24 0.81 -8.44
C ALA A 144 21.09 0.38 -7.52
N GLU A 145 20.94 1.03 -6.38
CA GLU A 145 19.83 0.77 -5.45
C GLU A 145 18.48 1.07 -6.10
N PHE A 146 18.35 2.22 -6.80
CA PHE A 146 17.08 2.56 -7.43
C PHE A 146 16.75 1.63 -8.61
N GLU A 147 17.76 1.27 -9.40
CA GLU A 147 17.59 0.25 -10.48
C GLU A 147 17.11 -1.08 -9.89
N GLY A 148 17.76 -1.57 -8.83
CA GLY A 148 17.36 -2.80 -8.11
C GLY A 148 15.94 -2.71 -7.56
N MET A 149 15.60 -1.64 -6.86
CA MET A 149 14.26 -1.40 -6.33
C MET A 149 13.17 -1.45 -7.42
N LEU A 150 13.42 -0.82 -8.57
CA LEU A 150 12.47 -0.80 -9.69
C LEU A 150 12.24 -2.19 -10.30
N ILE A 151 13.29 -3.01 -10.35
CA ILE A 151 13.21 -4.37 -10.85
C ILE A 151 12.50 -5.26 -9.83
N GLU A 152 12.97 -5.27 -8.59
CA GLU A 152 12.51 -6.20 -7.55
C GLU A 152 11.07 -5.94 -7.12
N ASN A 153 10.68 -4.65 -6.97
CA ASN A 153 9.37 -4.28 -6.45
C ASN A 153 8.29 -4.09 -7.54
N ALA A 154 8.66 -3.99 -8.82
CA ALA A 154 7.67 -3.64 -9.84
C ALA A 154 7.94 -4.17 -11.25
N ASP A 155 8.95 -5.02 -11.46
CA ASP A 155 9.32 -5.57 -12.78
C ASP A 155 9.42 -4.47 -13.86
N GLU A 156 10.07 -3.33 -13.54
CA GLU A 156 10.15 -2.19 -14.43
C GLU A 156 11.17 -2.44 -15.56
N PRO A 157 10.75 -2.58 -16.82
CA PRO A 157 11.66 -2.93 -17.92
C PRO A 157 12.65 -1.82 -18.27
N TYR A 158 12.36 -0.56 -17.88
CA TYR A 158 13.22 0.60 -18.14
C TYR A 158 13.93 1.08 -16.85
N ALA A 159 14.07 0.21 -15.84
CA ALA A 159 14.65 0.52 -14.54
C ALA A 159 16.00 1.24 -14.66
N LYS A 160 16.89 0.74 -15.52
CA LYS A 160 18.21 1.32 -15.76
C LYS A 160 18.17 2.76 -16.29
N GLN A 161 17.26 3.04 -17.22
CA GLN A 161 17.09 4.36 -17.83
C GLN A 161 16.49 5.35 -16.83
N ILE A 162 15.47 4.90 -16.09
CA ILE A 162 14.78 5.73 -15.07
C ILE A 162 15.74 6.03 -13.93
N ALA A 163 16.45 5.04 -13.38
CA ALA A 163 17.43 5.26 -12.32
C ALA A 163 18.57 6.20 -12.76
N LYS A 164 19.06 6.05 -13.99
CA LYS A 164 20.08 6.95 -14.56
C LYS A 164 19.59 8.40 -14.63
N GLU A 165 18.38 8.63 -15.18
CA GLU A 165 17.85 10.00 -15.35
C GLU A 165 17.50 10.62 -14.00
N THR A 166 16.98 9.84 -13.04
CA THR A 166 16.70 10.29 -11.67
C THR A 166 17.96 10.82 -11.01
N VAL A 167 19.02 10.02 -10.94
CA VAL A 167 20.28 10.44 -10.32
C VAL A 167 20.94 11.58 -11.10
N ALA A 168 20.88 11.59 -12.42
CA ALA A 168 21.40 12.68 -13.24
C ALA A 168 20.64 14.00 -12.98
N THR A 169 19.34 13.94 -12.76
CA THR A 169 18.51 15.11 -12.42
C THR A 169 18.91 15.70 -11.08
N MET A 170 19.11 14.85 -10.07
CA MET A 170 19.54 15.29 -8.73
C MET A 170 20.97 15.85 -8.74
N LYS A 171 21.90 15.23 -9.47
CA LYS A 171 23.27 15.74 -9.64
C LYS A 171 23.33 17.10 -10.33
N ARG A 172 22.33 17.45 -11.13
CA ARG A 172 22.15 18.79 -11.70
C ARG A 172 21.57 19.81 -10.72
N GLY A 173 21.37 19.42 -9.45
CA GLY A 173 20.83 20.28 -8.39
C GLY A 173 19.30 20.42 -8.41
N LYS A 174 18.59 19.65 -9.27
CA LYS A 174 17.14 19.68 -9.32
C LYS A 174 16.57 18.62 -8.36
N LYS A 175 15.78 19.07 -7.37
CA LYS A 175 15.11 18.18 -6.42
C LYS A 175 13.84 17.60 -7.05
N ILE A 176 13.53 16.34 -6.72
CA ILE A 176 12.30 15.62 -7.13
C ILE A 176 11.41 15.59 -5.91
N LYS A 177 10.51 16.56 -5.77
CA LYS A 177 9.68 16.76 -4.57
C LYS A 177 8.22 16.45 -4.78
N THR A 178 7.76 16.50 -6.03
CA THR A 178 6.35 16.29 -6.37
C THR A 178 6.16 15.07 -7.25
N THR A 179 4.94 14.59 -7.29
CA THR A 179 4.51 13.50 -8.17
C THR A 179 4.77 13.84 -9.64
N THR A 180 4.58 15.10 -10.03
CA THR A 180 4.82 15.59 -11.37
C THR A 180 6.32 15.69 -11.69
N ASP A 181 7.17 16.09 -10.73
CA ASP A 181 8.63 16.06 -10.92
C ASP A 181 9.13 14.66 -11.29
N LEU A 182 8.65 13.63 -10.56
CA LEU A 182 9.03 12.24 -10.83
C LEU A 182 8.50 11.76 -12.19
N LYS A 183 7.25 12.10 -12.52
CA LYS A 183 6.68 11.81 -13.84
C LYS A 183 7.52 12.42 -14.96
N ASP A 184 7.93 13.69 -14.84
CA ASP A 184 8.79 14.38 -15.82
C ASP A 184 10.15 13.69 -15.98
N VAL A 185 10.72 13.16 -14.89
CA VAL A 185 11.95 12.35 -14.94
C VAL A 185 11.73 11.07 -15.76
N ILE A 186 10.63 10.38 -15.52
CA ILE A 186 10.29 9.14 -16.25
C ILE A 186 10.06 9.45 -17.74
N GLU A 187 9.35 10.53 -18.07
CA GLU A 187 9.14 10.96 -19.45
C GLU A 187 10.47 11.23 -20.17
N ARG A 188 11.40 11.92 -19.52
CA ARG A 188 12.75 12.17 -20.08
C ARG A 188 13.55 10.88 -20.23
N ALA A 189 13.48 9.98 -19.25
CA ALA A 189 14.17 8.69 -19.30
C ALA A 189 13.74 7.83 -20.50
N LEU A 190 12.48 7.95 -20.91
CA LEU A 190 11.89 7.17 -22.01
C LEU A 190 11.81 7.94 -23.33
N ASN A 191 12.46 9.10 -23.44
CA ASN A 191 12.41 9.93 -24.65
C ASN A 191 13.06 9.27 -25.90
N PHE A 192 13.83 8.19 -25.72
CA PHE A 192 14.41 7.40 -26.80
C PHE A 192 13.40 6.50 -27.51
N LEU A 193 12.22 6.27 -26.91
CA LEU A 193 11.18 5.43 -27.52
C LEU A 193 10.45 6.17 -28.66
N PRO A 194 9.98 5.42 -29.68
CA PRO A 194 9.12 5.99 -30.71
C PRO A 194 7.85 6.62 -30.12
N GLU A 195 7.38 7.72 -30.68
CA GLU A 195 6.25 8.49 -30.17
C GLU A 195 4.98 7.65 -29.96
N LYS A 196 4.73 6.70 -30.87
CA LYS A 196 3.55 5.80 -30.80
C LYS A 196 3.55 4.92 -29.55
N GLU A 197 4.73 4.51 -29.07
CA GLU A 197 4.87 3.60 -27.94
C GLU A 197 5.12 4.36 -26.63
N ARG A 198 5.71 5.55 -26.71
CA ARG A 198 6.17 6.34 -25.56
C ARG A 198 5.06 6.65 -24.57
N LYS A 199 3.90 7.08 -25.02
CA LYS A 199 2.79 7.47 -24.15
C LYS A 199 2.32 6.33 -23.25
N GLU A 200 2.18 5.14 -23.79
CA GLU A 200 1.77 3.96 -23.01
C GLU A 200 2.91 3.44 -22.13
N ALA A 201 4.15 3.47 -22.62
CA ALA A 201 5.33 3.10 -21.84
C ALA A 201 5.50 4.01 -20.62
N VAL A 202 5.43 5.32 -20.79
CA VAL A 202 5.50 6.31 -19.71
C VAL A 202 4.41 6.06 -18.67
N LYS A 203 3.16 5.84 -19.11
CA LYS A 203 2.04 5.54 -18.21
C LYS A 203 2.33 4.31 -17.35
N LYS A 204 2.78 3.20 -17.96
CA LYS A 204 3.10 1.96 -17.25
C LYS A 204 4.31 2.13 -16.33
N SER A 205 5.35 2.80 -16.78
CA SER A 205 6.53 3.07 -15.96
C SER A 205 6.24 4.01 -14.80
N CYS A 206 5.35 5.00 -14.94
CA CYS A 206 4.87 5.78 -13.81
C CYS A 206 4.17 4.87 -12.78
N GLN A 207 3.26 4.00 -13.20
CA GLN A 207 2.57 3.08 -12.30
C GLN A 207 3.56 2.20 -11.53
N ARG A 208 4.52 1.59 -12.23
CA ARG A 208 5.53 0.70 -11.64
C ARG A 208 6.50 1.45 -10.73
N THR A 209 7.00 2.61 -11.14
CA THR A 209 7.92 3.40 -10.32
C THR A 209 7.28 3.87 -9.03
N PHE A 210 6.03 4.35 -9.09
CA PHE A 210 5.27 4.72 -7.89
C PHE A 210 4.98 3.51 -7.00
N GLN A 211 4.69 2.35 -7.58
CA GLN A 211 4.55 1.11 -6.83
C GLN A 211 5.85 0.72 -6.14
N ALA A 212 6.98 0.74 -6.85
CA ALA A 212 8.27 0.37 -6.31
C ALA A 212 8.68 1.24 -5.12
N LEU A 213 8.57 2.57 -5.27
CA LEU A 213 8.84 3.52 -4.19
C LEU A 213 7.89 3.34 -3.01
N ARG A 214 6.59 3.14 -3.27
CA ARG A 214 5.61 2.89 -2.22
C ARG A 214 5.94 1.65 -1.41
N ILE A 215 6.34 0.57 -2.06
CA ILE A 215 6.77 -0.66 -1.37
C ILE A 215 7.98 -0.36 -0.50
N ASP A 216 8.99 0.33 -1.03
CA ASP A 216 10.24 0.65 -0.32
C ASP A 216 9.99 1.52 0.92
N VAL A 217 9.28 2.64 0.81
CA VAL A 217 9.07 3.56 1.94
C VAL A 217 8.14 3.02 3.03
N ASN A 218 7.33 1.99 2.72
CA ASN A 218 6.44 1.38 3.71
C ASN A 218 6.96 0.05 4.26
N LEU A 219 7.98 -0.57 3.65
CA LEU A 219 8.70 -1.79 4.07
C LEU A 219 7.85 -3.00 4.48
N SER A 220 6.53 -2.92 4.33
CA SER A 220 5.60 -3.87 4.94
C SER A 220 5.40 -5.16 4.15
N LEU A 221 5.60 -5.13 2.82
CA LEU A 221 5.39 -6.32 1.97
C LEU A 221 6.62 -7.23 1.90
N ILE A 222 7.83 -6.69 2.08
CA ILE A 222 9.08 -7.44 1.97
C ILE A 222 9.27 -8.38 3.15
N HIS A 223 8.93 -7.94 4.37
CA HIS A 223 9.12 -8.74 5.58
C HIS A 223 8.13 -9.92 5.72
N ILE A 224 7.01 -9.89 5.03
CA ILE A 224 6.00 -10.97 5.10
C ILE A 224 6.17 -11.98 3.96
N SER A 225 6.57 -11.52 2.77
CA SER A 225 6.73 -12.40 1.62
C SER A 225 8.09 -13.13 1.55
N GLU A 226 9.09 -12.75 2.36
CA GLU A 226 10.44 -13.30 2.33
C GLU A 226 10.99 -13.94 3.62
N PRO A 227 10.22 -14.46 4.58
CA PRO A 227 10.81 -15.23 5.67
C PRO A 227 11.48 -16.52 5.18
N THR A 228 11.21 -16.95 3.94
CA THR A 228 11.72 -18.19 3.37
C THR A 228 12.89 -18.02 2.40
N ARG A 229 13.15 -16.82 1.87
CA ARG A 229 14.24 -16.62 0.89
C ARG A 229 15.64 -16.59 1.51
N HIS A 230 15.77 -16.13 2.76
CA HIS A 230 17.04 -16.13 3.46
C HIS A 230 17.43 -17.47 4.12
N SER A 231 16.51 -18.43 4.24
CA SER A 231 16.81 -19.76 4.80
C SER A 231 17.27 -20.80 3.78
N LEU A 232 17.28 -20.45 2.49
CA LEU A 232 17.69 -21.38 1.40
C LEU A 232 19.09 -21.09 0.82
N ILE A 233 19.82 -20.13 1.41
CA ILE A 233 21.21 -19.86 1.04
C ILE A 233 22.09 -20.06 2.31
N SER A 234 22.29 -21.29 2.66
CA SER A 234 23.37 -21.74 3.54
C SER A 234 23.83 -23.12 3.09
#